data_5ccded2181bf065ac8133056734bec1a
#
_entry.id   5ccded2181bf065ac8133056734bec1a
#
_cell.length_a   1.000
_cell.length_b   1.000
_cell.length_c   1.000
_cell.angle_alpha   90.00
_cell.angle_beta   90.00
_cell.angle_gamma   90.00
#
_symmetry.space_group_name_H-M   'P 1'
#
loop_
_entity.id
_entity.type
_entity.pdbx_description
1 polymer ?
#
loop_
_entity_poly.entity_id
_entity_poly.type
_entity_poly.pdbx_seq_one_letter_code
_entity_poly.pdbx_strand_id
1 'polypeptide(L)'
;FPRVIEEIEVQLKTLSHQKSIQRVLEIGLRSIFLPNLVRLSEVASFIAPEHLELQVSEENLTFLTESITTAGAFLMGHKTATSLGDFAAGPSHVLPTGRSSRFSSGLKLDDFFRRTSFIKYDDGSVRNAQAVIAEFAKMEQLDAHGRSLSMRIEDKG
;
A
#
# COMPACT_ATOMS: atom_id res chain seq x y z
N PHE A 1 -19.85 -22.76 0.48
CA PHE A 1 -18.50 -23.06 -0.07
C PHE A 1 -18.49 -24.32 -0.96
N PRO A 2 -19.20 -25.44 -0.67
CA PRO A 2 -19.20 -26.61 -1.55
C PRO A 2 -19.52 -26.31 -3.01
N ARG A 3 -20.56 -25.52 -3.28
CA ARG A 3 -20.93 -25.10 -4.64
C ARG A 3 -19.82 -24.36 -5.39
N VAL A 4 -18.98 -23.61 -4.67
CA VAL A 4 -17.83 -22.90 -5.26
C VAL A 4 -16.80 -23.93 -5.74
N ILE A 5 -16.53 -24.95 -4.95
CA ILE A 5 -15.60 -26.03 -5.32
C ILE A 5 -16.11 -26.80 -6.52
N GLU A 6 -17.38 -27.20 -6.52
CA GLU A 6 -18.03 -27.88 -7.63
C GLU A 6 -17.91 -27.07 -8.94
N GLU A 7 -18.14 -25.75 -8.87
CA GLU A 7 -18.02 -24.87 -10.03
C GLU A 7 -16.57 -24.75 -10.53
N ILE A 8 -15.61 -24.63 -9.61
CA ILE A 8 -14.18 -24.64 -9.95
C ILE A 8 -13.80 -25.92 -10.69
N GLU A 9 -14.24 -27.08 -10.21
CA GLU A 9 -13.96 -28.37 -10.84
C GLU A 9 -14.58 -28.49 -12.25
N VAL A 10 -15.77 -27.92 -12.45
CA VAL A 10 -16.42 -27.88 -13.76
C VAL A 10 -15.62 -27.00 -14.74
N GLN A 11 -15.30 -25.78 -14.32
CA GLN A 11 -14.62 -24.81 -15.16
C GLN A 11 -13.19 -25.22 -15.47
N LEU A 12 -12.47 -25.83 -14.52
CA LEU A 12 -11.09 -26.28 -14.67
C LEU A 12 -10.88 -27.17 -15.89
N LYS A 13 -11.88 -27.99 -16.26
CA LYS A 13 -11.80 -28.92 -17.38
C LYS A 13 -11.61 -28.23 -18.73
N THR A 14 -11.99 -26.97 -18.84
CA THR A 14 -11.97 -26.20 -20.10
C THR A 14 -10.94 -25.06 -20.10
N LEU A 15 -10.28 -24.80 -18.96
CA LEU A 15 -9.33 -23.70 -18.83
C LEU A 15 -7.95 -24.08 -19.38
N SER A 16 -7.22 -23.07 -19.83
CA SER A 16 -5.78 -23.18 -20.09
C SER A 16 -5.03 -23.36 -18.77
N HIS A 17 -3.84 -23.92 -18.80
CA HIS A 17 -2.96 -24.06 -17.62
C HIS A 17 -3.54 -24.88 -16.45
N GLN A 18 -4.39 -25.87 -16.74
CA GLN A 18 -5.08 -26.69 -15.74
C GLN A 18 -4.15 -27.20 -14.62
N LYS A 19 -2.98 -27.71 -14.96
CA LYS A 19 -2.01 -28.25 -13.98
C LYS A 19 -1.53 -27.20 -13.00
N SER A 20 -1.27 -25.98 -13.47
CA SER A 20 -0.84 -24.87 -12.61
C SER A 20 -1.97 -24.42 -11.69
N ILE A 21 -3.19 -24.31 -12.22
CA ILE A 21 -4.38 -23.96 -11.43
C ILE A 21 -4.64 -25.03 -10.38
N GLN A 22 -4.60 -26.29 -10.75
CA GLN A 22 -4.78 -27.42 -9.82
C GLN A 22 -3.76 -27.37 -8.67
N ARG A 23 -2.50 -27.09 -8.99
CA ARG A 23 -1.45 -26.94 -7.98
C ARG A 23 -1.74 -25.78 -7.01
N VAL A 24 -2.22 -24.64 -7.51
CA VAL A 24 -2.61 -23.50 -6.67
C VAL A 24 -3.80 -23.86 -5.78
N LEU A 25 -4.79 -24.56 -6.29
CA LEU A 25 -5.94 -25.02 -5.49
C LEU A 25 -5.50 -25.95 -4.36
N GLU A 26 -4.60 -26.89 -4.63
CA GLU A 26 -4.10 -27.84 -3.62
C GLU A 26 -3.33 -27.14 -2.47
N ILE A 27 -2.43 -26.22 -2.79
CA ILE A 27 -1.50 -25.66 -1.80
C ILE A 27 -1.89 -24.25 -1.31
N GLY A 28 -2.65 -23.48 -2.09
CA GLY A 28 -2.94 -22.07 -1.85
C GLY A 28 -4.37 -21.77 -1.44
N LEU A 29 -5.36 -22.56 -1.91
CA LEU A 29 -6.75 -22.29 -1.58
C LEU A 29 -7.02 -22.49 -0.07
N ARG A 30 -7.61 -21.47 0.55
CA ARG A 30 -8.04 -21.51 1.95
C ARG A 30 -9.46 -20.98 2.07
N SER A 31 -10.29 -21.68 2.83
CA SER A 31 -11.62 -21.22 3.23
C SER A 31 -11.62 -20.94 4.72
N ILE A 32 -12.03 -19.73 5.09
CA ILE A 32 -12.08 -19.31 6.49
C ILE A 32 -13.50 -18.84 6.78
N PHE A 33 -14.16 -19.53 7.69
CA PHE A 33 -15.48 -19.11 8.18
C PHE A 33 -15.29 -18.24 9.43
N LEU A 34 -15.88 -17.04 9.41
CA LEU A 34 -15.76 -16.06 10.48
C LEU A 34 -17.16 -15.65 10.99
N PRO A 35 -17.31 -15.40 12.30
CA PRO A 35 -18.63 -15.23 12.90
C PRO A 35 -19.29 -13.87 12.61
N ASN A 36 -18.49 -12.87 12.23
CA ASN A 36 -18.99 -11.51 11.99
C ASN A 36 -18.01 -10.70 11.10
N LEU A 37 -18.49 -9.54 10.64
CA LEU A 37 -17.73 -8.65 9.75
C LEU A 37 -16.49 -8.05 10.40
N VAL A 38 -16.48 -7.82 11.70
CA VAL A 38 -15.31 -7.27 12.41
C VAL A 38 -14.14 -8.27 12.31
N ARG A 39 -14.40 -9.54 12.63
CA ARG A 39 -13.37 -10.57 12.49
C ARG A 39 -12.95 -10.79 11.04
N LEU A 40 -13.88 -10.63 10.10
CA LEU A 40 -13.59 -10.72 8.68
C LEU A 40 -12.63 -9.60 8.26
N SER A 41 -12.90 -8.35 8.67
CA SER A 41 -12.02 -7.21 8.33
C SER A 41 -10.63 -7.32 8.98
N GLU A 42 -10.55 -7.82 10.21
CA GLU A 42 -9.26 -8.08 10.88
C GLU A 42 -8.42 -9.11 10.12
N VAL A 43 -9.03 -10.23 9.71
CA VAL A 43 -8.34 -11.29 8.96
C VAL A 43 -7.95 -10.80 7.57
N ALA A 44 -8.82 -10.10 6.85
CA ALA A 44 -8.52 -9.52 5.55
C ALA A 44 -7.34 -8.53 5.64
N SER A 45 -7.37 -7.62 6.62
CA SER A 45 -6.27 -6.68 6.88
C SER A 45 -4.97 -7.41 7.27
N PHE A 46 -5.07 -8.49 8.03
CA PHE A 46 -3.90 -9.31 8.37
C PHE A 46 -3.29 -10.00 7.16
N ILE A 47 -4.12 -10.55 6.26
CA ILE A 47 -3.68 -11.18 5.01
C ILE A 47 -3.04 -10.14 4.09
N ALA A 48 -3.58 -8.92 4.06
CA ALA A 48 -3.14 -7.83 3.20
C ALA A 48 -3.02 -8.28 1.72
N PRO A 49 -4.14 -8.70 1.10
CA PRO A 49 -4.12 -9.29 -0.23
C PRO A 49 -3.75 -8.28 -1.30
N GLU A 50 -3.24 -8.77 -2.40
CA GLU A 50 -3.05 -7.99 -3.63
C GLU A 50 -4.39 -7.55 -4.20
N HIS A 51 -5.30 -8.49 -4.41
CA HIS A 51 -6.67 -8.26 -4.84
C HIS A 51 -7.64 -8.70 -3.75
N LEU A 52 -8.56 -7.83 -3.37
CA LEU A 52 -9.62 -8.11 -2.42
C LEU A 52 -10.98 -7.93 -3.09
N GLU A 53 -11.63 -9.03 -3.46
CA GLU A 53 -13.01 -9.00 -3.93
C GLU A 53 -13.98 -9.04 -2.75
N LEU A 54 -14.86 -8.03 -2.67
CA LEU A 54 -15.91 -7.91 -1.67
C LEU A 54 -17.28 -8.24 -2.30
N GLN A 55 -17.66 -9.50 -2.26
CA GLN A 55 -18.90 -10.04 -2.79
C GLN A 55 -19.98 -10.06 -1.71
N VAL A 56 -20.37 -8.89 -1.24
CA VAL A 56 -21.31 -8.70 -0.11
C VAL A 56 -22.42 -7.72 -0.48
N SER A 57 -23.41 -7.55 0.41
CA SER A 57 -24.47 -6.53 0.23
C SER A 57 -23.90 -5.11 0.32
N GLU A 58 -24.58 -4.14 -0.28
CA GLU A 58 -24.16 -2.73 -0.27
C GLU A 58 -23.95 -2.18 1.15
N GLU A 59 -24.81 -2.56 2.10
CA GLU A 59 -24.68 -2.18 3.49
C GLU A 59 -23.36 -2.64 4.09
N ASN A 60 -22.95 -3.87 3.79
CA ASN A 60 -21.69 -4.44 4.30
C ASN A 60 -20.45 -3.90 3.57
N LEU A 61 -20.61 -3.45 2.31
CA LEU A 61 -19.49 -2.87 1.55
C LEU A 61 -18.92 -1.64 2.24
N THR A 62 -19.77 -0.71 2.68
CA THR A 62 -19.32 0.51 3.38
C THR A 62 -18.51 0.15 4.62
N PHE A 63 -19.05 -0.71 5.48
CA PHE A 63 -18.33 -1.14 6.69
C PHE A 63 -16.98 -1.77 6.38
N LEU A 64 -16.93 -2.70 5.41
CA LEU A 64 -15.70 -3.42 5.10
C LEU A 64 -14.64 -2.53 4.44
N THR A 65 -15.03 -1.61 3.57
CA THR A 65 -14.07 -0.67 2.94
C THR A 65 -13.48 0.34 3.92
N GLU A 66 -14.23 0.70 4.96
CA GLU A 66 -13.73 1.57 6.04
C GLU A 66 -12.87 0.80 7.06
N SER A 67 -13.18 -0.47 7.29
CA SER A 67 -12.53 -1.30 8.32
C SER A 67 -11.28 -2.02 7.82
N ILE A 68 -11.20 -2.38 6.54
CA ILE A 68 -10.05 -3.06 5.96
C ILE A 68 -9.06 -1.99 5.47
N THR A 69 -7.87 -1.96 6.06
CA THR A 69 -6.89 -0.89 5.81
C THR A 69 -5.78 -1.29 4.83
N THR A 70 -5.70 -2.56 4.48
CA THR A 70 -4.55 -3.11 3.74
C THR A 70 -5.01 -4.07 2.64
N ALA A 71 -5.11 -3.55 1.44
CA ALA A 71 -5.26 -4.36 0.22
C ALA A 71 -4.61 -3.60 -0.95
N GLY A 72 -4.10 -4.30 -1.94
CA GLY A 72 -3.55 -3.70 -3.14
C GLY A 72 -4.64 -3.05 -4.00
N ALA A 73 -5.74 -3.75 -4.18
CA ALA A 73 -6.95 -3.23 -4.83
C ALA A 73 -8.21 -3.80 -4.17
N PHE A 74 -9.24 -2.96 -4.04
CA PHE A 74 -10.58 -3.36 -3.63
C PHE A 74 -11.48 -3.49 -4.86
N LEU A 75 -12.09 -4.63 -5.03
CA LEU A 75 -13.03 -4.95 -6.10
C LEU A 75 -14.40 -5.15 -5.47
N MET A 76 -15.27 -4.17 -5.63
CA MET A 76 -16.47 -4.04 -4.81
C MET A 76 -17.73 -4.48 -5.56
N GLY A 77 -18.50 -5.36 -4.93
CA GLY A 77 -19.78 -5.84 -5.42
C GLY A 77 -19.70 -6.94 -6.48
N HIS A 78 -20.84 -7.54 -6.76
CA HIS A 78 -20.94 -8.76 -7.57
C HIS A 78 -20.58 -8.60 -9.06
N LYS A 79 -20.46 -7.37 -9.55
CA LYS A 79 -20.15 -7.10 -10.96
C LYS A 79 -18.68 -6.74 -11.19
N THR A 80 -17.90 -6.57 -10.14
CA THR A 80 -16.53 -6.08 -10.21
C THR A 80 -15.54 -7.25 -10.07
N ALA A 81 -15.29 -7.91 -11.18
CA ALA A 81 -14.30 -8.97 -11.23
C ALA A 81 -12.86 -8.41 -11.24
N THR A 82 -11.90 -9.18 -10.76
CA THR A 82 -10.45 -8.83 -10.76
C THR A 82 -9.96 -8.39 -12.14
N SER A 83 -10.41 -9.07 -13.20
CA SER A 83 -10.03 -8.72 -14.58
C SER A 83 -10.45 -7.31 -15.02
N LEU A 84 -11.49 -6.73 -14.42
CA LEU A 84 -11.83 -5.32 -14.68
C LEU A 84 -10.79 -4.38 -14.11
N GLY A 85 -10.30 -4.64 -12.90
CA GLY A 85 -9.21 -3.88 -12.28
C GLY A 85 -7.93 -3.95 -13.10
N ASP A 86 -7.58 -5.16 -13.55
CA ASP A 86 -6.33 -5.40 -14.27
C ASP A 86 -6.31 -4.82 -15.69
N PHE A 87 -7.46 -4.82 -16.40
CA PHE A 87 -7.42 -4.56 -17.85
C PHE A 87 -8.24 -3.37 -18.32
N ALA A 88 -9.20 -2.85 -17.54
CA ALA A 88 -10.15 -1.86 -18.02
C ALA A 88 -10.40 -0.65 -17.12
N ALA A 89 -10.23 -0.78 -15.81
CA ALA A 89 -10.64 0.26 -14.85
C ALA A 89 -9.70 1.48 -14.79
N GLY A 90 -8.50 1.36 -15.33
CA GLY A 90 -7.53 2.46 -15.42
C GLY A 90 -6.38 2.43 -14.41
N PRO A 91 -6.54 2.01 -13.14
CA PRO A 91 -5.40 1.81 -12.26
C PRO A 91 -4.40 0.80 -12.83
N SER A 92 -3.13 0.92 -12.42
CA SER A 92 -2.13 -0.09 -12.79
C SER A 92 -2.47 -1.45 -12.15
N HIS A 93 -2.29 -2.52 -12.94
CA HIS A 93 -2.38 -3.89 -12.43
C HIS A 93 -1.11 -4.33 -11.67
N VAL A 94 -0.06 -3.50 -11.64
CA VAL A 94 1.13 -3.74 -10.82
C VAL A 94 0.83 -3.32 -9.39
N LEU A 95 0.40 -4.27 -8.61
CA LEU A 95 -0.07 -4.10 -7.25
C LEU A 95 0.94 -4.65 -6.23
N PRO A 96 0.88 -4.21 -4.96
CA PRO A 96 1.74 -4.71 -3.91
C PRO A 96 1.40 -6.17 -3.59
N THR A 97 2.38 -7.06 -3.73
CA THR A 97 2.28 -8.50 -3.47
C THR A 97 2.91 -8.87 -2.11
N GLY A 98 2.72 -10.11 -1.67
CA GLY A 98 3.41 -10.63 -0.48
C GLY A 98 3.17 -9.81 0.78
N ARG A 99 1.94 -9.31 0.96
CA ARG A 99 1.52 -8.50 2.11
C ARG A 99 2.13 -7.08 2.15
N SER A 100 2.77 -6.63 1.09
CA SER A 100 3.37 -5.29 1.04
C SER A 100 2.35 -4.15 0.93
N SER A 101 1.08 -4.44 0.66
CA SER A 101 -0.02 -3.45 0.73
C SER A 101 -0.19 -2.77 2.09
N ARG A 102 0.50 -3.25 3.12
CA ARG A 102 0.59 -2.60 4.44
C ARG A 102 1.38 -1.30 4.44
N PHE A 103 2.27 -1.10 3.48
CA PHE A 103 3.21 0.02 3.44
C PHE A 103 3.52 0.52 2.03
N SER A 104 2.98 -0.12 1.00
CA SER A 104 3.13 0.33 -0.39
C SER A 104 1.80 0.27 -1.14
N SER A 105 1.69 1.09 -2.17
CA SER A 105 0.55 1.14 -3.09
C SER A 105 0.89 0.44 -4.40
N GLY A 106 -0.12 0.26 -5.26
CA GLY A 106 0.11 -0.09 -6.66
C GLY A 106 0.90 0.98 -7.39
N LEU A 107 1.49 0.61 -8.51
CA LEU A 107 2.30 1.52 -9.34
C LEU A 107 1.46 2.71 -9.82
N LYS A 108 1.98 3.92 -9.62
CA LYS A 108 1.35 5.18 -9.99
C LYS A 108 2.32 6.09 -10.71
N LEU A 109 1.79 7.16 -11.31
CA LEU A 109 2.60 8.12 -12.08
C LEU A 109 3.72 8.75 -11.24
N ASP A 110 3.46 9.03 -9.97
CA ASP A 110 4.45 9.62 -9.06
C ASP A 110 5.71 8.76 -8.89
N ASP A 111 5.62 7.44 -9.09
CA ASP A 111 6.77 6.53 -8.97
C ASP A 111 7.81 6.76 -10.07
N PHE A 112 7.44 7.48 -11.14
CA PHE A 112 8.33 7.88 -12.23
C PHE A 112 8.91 9.29 -12.06
N PHE A 113 8.57 10.00 -10.98
CA PHE A 113 9.11 11.31 -10.66
C PHE A 113 10.09 11.26 -9.51
N ARG A 114 11.14 12.05 -9.60
CA ARG A 114 12.05 12.30 -8.49
C ARG A 114 11.78 13.68 -7.90
N ARG A 115 11.66 13.74 -6.59
CA ARG A 115 11.57 14.97 -5.85
C ARG A 115 12.97 15.42 -5.43
N THR A 116 13.32 16.67 -5.74
CA THR A 116 14.56 17.30 -5.30
C THR A 116 14.24 18.63 -4.63
N SER A 117 14.82 18.88 -3.47
CA SER A 117 14.68 20.16 -2.78
C SER A 117 15.80 21.11 -3.20
N PHE A 118 15.44 22.35 -3.54
CA PHE A 118 16.39 23.44 -3.77
C PHE A 118 16.27 24.37 -2.57
N ILE A 119 17.37 24.54 -1.83
CA ILE A 119 17.40 25.33 -0.61
C ILE A 119 18.43 26.45 -0.79
N LYS A 120 17.97 27.71 -0.64
CA LYS A 120 18.80 28.90 -0.69
C LYS A 120 18.39 29.84 0.45
N TYR A 121 19.33 30.25 1.23
CA TYR A 121 19.16 31.22 2.32
C TYR A 121 19.88 32.51 1.98
N ASP A 122 19.32 33.64 2.40
CA ASP A 122 20.00 34.93 2.49
C ASP A 122 20.62 35.12 3.88
N ASP A 123 21.42 36.17 4.06
CA ASP A 123 22.12 36.45 5.30
C ASP A 123 21.20 36.66 6.49
N GLY A 124 20.03 37.27 6.27
CA GLY A 124 19.02 37.48 7.32
C GLY A 124 18.40 36.17 7.78
N SER A 125 18.03 35.32 6.83
CA SER A 125 17.43 34.01 7.10
C SER A 125 18.41 33.05 7.75
N VAL A 126 19.69 33.08 7.38
CA VAL A 126 20.76 32.30 8.03
C VAL A 126 20.92 32.70 9.49
N ARG A 127 20.96 34.01 9.80
CA ARG A 127 21.05 34.51 11.19
C ARG A 127 19.84 34.09 12.01
N ASN A 128 18.66 34.20 11.46
CA ASN A 128 17.41 33.78 12.16
C ASN A 128 17.38 32.28 12.47
N ALA A 129 18.00 31.45 11.64
CA ALA A 129 18.05 30.01 11.83
C ALA A 129 19.10 29.57 12.86
N GLN A 130 20.04 30.44 13.25
CA GLN A 130 21.20 30.07 14.06
C GLN A 130 20.85 29.41 15.39
N ALA A 131 19.90 29.97 16.14
CA ALA A 131 19.50 29.47 17.45
C ALA A 131 18.91 28.05 17.34
N VAL A 132 18.05 27.83 16.35
CA VAL A 132 17.40 26.53 16.13
C VAL A 132 18.46 25.48 15.73
N ILE A 133 19.35 25.80 14.82
CA ILE A 133 20.41 24.87 14.38
C ILE A 133 21.36 24.54 15.52
N ALA A 134 21.73 25.53 16.35
CA ALA A 134 22.60 25.31 17.51
C ALA A 134 21.96 24.32 18.52
N GLU A 135 20.68 24.46 18.81
CA GLU A 135 19.98 23.52 19.72
C GLU A 135 19.85 22.13 19.13
N PHE A 136 19.47 21.99 17.86
CA PHE A 136 19.44 20.67 17.21
C PHE A 136 20.81 20.01 17.16
N ALA A 137 21.86 20.76 16.79
CA ALA A 137 23.22 20.25 16.77
C ALA A 137 23.67 19.73 18.14
N LYS A 138 23.29 20.44 19.22
CA LYS A 138 23.56 20.02 20.59
C LYS A 138 22.77 18.76 20.98
N MET A 139 21.46 18.72 20.69
CA MET A 139 20.59 17.57 21.00
C MET A 139 21.06 16.31 20.30
N GLU A 140 21.47 16.41 19.05
CA GLU A 140 21.91 15.29 18.22
C GLU A 140 23.42 15.01 18.33
N GLN A 141 24.19 15.80 19.11
CA GLN A 141 25.65 15.72 19.26
C GLN A 141 26.40 15.87 17.91
N LEU A 142 25.84 16.73 17.04
CA LEU A 142 26.39 17.01 15.70
C LEU A 142 27.12 18.38 15.68
N ASP A 143 28.23 18.51 16.42
CA ASP A 143 28.97 19.76 16.60
C ASP A 143 29.38 20.42 15.29
N ALA A 144 29.83 19.60 14.33
CA ALA A 144 30.25 20.08 13.01
C ALA A 144 29.07 20.73 12.23
N HIS A 145 27.85 20.29 12.39
CA HIS A 145 26.66 20.90 11.77
C HIS A 145 26.42 22.30 12.34
N GLY A 146 26.46 22.42 13.66
CA GLY A 146 26.33 23.73 14.32
C GLY A 146 27.45 24.71 13.89
N ARG A 147 28.70 24.27 13.91
CA ARG A 147 29.86 25.07 13.49
C ARG A 147 29.77 25.49 12.02
N SER A 148 29.31 24.62 11.16
CA SER A 148 29.15 24.92 9.73
C SER A 148 28.27 26.14 9.48
N LEU A 149 27.19 26.34 10.26
CA LEU A 149 26.35 27.52 10.15
C LEU A 149 27.01 28.75 10.77
N SER A 150 27.56 28.63 11.98
CA SER A 150 28.22 29.74 12.68
C SER A 150 29.33 30.37 11.84
N MET A 151 30.16 29.57 11.21
CA MET A 151 31.25 30.04 10.32
C MET A 151 30.72 30.90 9.16
N ARG A 152 29.55 30.56 8.60
CA ARG A 152 28.93 31.34 7.50
C ARG A 152 28.32 32.67 7.93
N ILE A 153 28.06 32.83 9.23
CA ILE A 153 27.55 34.08 9.81
C ILE A 153 28.70 35.00 10.19
N GLU A 154 29.82 34.41 10.61
CA GLU A 154 31.05 35.14 11.03
C GLU A 154 31.89 35.64 9.86
N ASP A 155 31.82 34.97 8.70
CA ASP A 155 32.53 35.33 7.50
C ASP A 155 31.95 36.62 6.91
N LYS A 156 32.41 37.75 7.46
CA LYS A 156 32.23 39.08 6.86
C LYS A 156 33.40 39.28 5.92
N GLY A 157 33.25 38.77 4.68
CA GLY A 157 34.13 39.09 3.61
C GLY A 157 34.22 40.58 3.34
#